data_970e45f802ac9282ddec427b66ea9c91
#
_entry.id   970e45f802ac9282ddec427b66ea9c91
#
_cell.length_a   1.000
_cell.length_b   1.000
_cell.length_c   1.000
_cell.angle_alpha   90.00
_cell.angle_beta   90.00
_cell.angle_gamma   90.00
#
_symmetry.space_group_name_H-M   'P 1'
#
loop_
_entity.id
_entity.type
_entity.pdbx_description
1 polymer ?
#
loop_
_entity_poly.entity_id
_entity_poly.type
_entity_poly.pdbx_seq_one_letter_code
_entity_poly.pdbx_strand_id
1 'polypeptide(L)'
;MPKFDLNIEKILENWEPYHAVREILANALDEHVLTKNRQDLQILKEGDAWIIRDFGRGLKYTHLTQNESDEKHRHPQAIGMFGIGLKDALATFNRRGIEVQIDSKYSCITMDLAPKEGFADIITLHAIVHPPEDSRFVGTRFILKGLADEDLEKAKAMFLFFSGAKILDATAKGQVIQRQGNVGIIYVNGVQVAEETNFLFSYNITSMSPGLRKAMNRERSNVGRIAYTDLIKKILVISKAPTVLETIAQEFPRLNLGTHRDELAWVEVQRHSVKILNQTGKYLFLSAEQAMRFPGVVDDAKVRGLIIITVPENLAKSLKHMKDNAGQPVCDLDTFIRAYNESFQFEFLELEILTAKERSIHALTPKIIQLTGGKPKQVQAIRISATMRRDSWEESRTTLGCWDPQTNSIVVARDALSSVEKYAGTLIHEIAHAKTGFPDVDRNFEDWLTQQIGRLCEKLLKS
;
A
#
# COMPACT_ATOMS: atom_id res chain seq x y z
N MET A 1 -25.26 -35.62 -41.04
CA MET A 1 -24.41 -35.11 -39.94
C MET A 1 -25.33 -34.65 -38.84
N PRO A 2 -25.05 -34.97 -37.58
CA PRO A 2 -25.86 -34.46 -36.50
C PRO A 2 -25.71 -32.93 -36.41
N LYS A 3 -26.82 -32.23 -36.36
CA LYS A 3 -26.89 -30.77 -36.13
C LYS A 3 -27.65 -30.50 -34.87
N PHE A 4 -27.22 -29.44 -34.18
CA PHE A 4 -27.69 -29.08 -32.86
C PHE A 4 -28.13 -27.62 -32.87
N ASP A 5 -29.40 -27.38 -32.57
CA ASP A 5 -29.95 -26.01 -32.44
C ASP A 5 -29.45 -25.37 -31.14
N LEU A 6 -28.78 -24.24 -31.26
CA LEU A 6 -28.27 -23.47 -30.10
C LEU A 6 -29.38 -22.76 -29.34
N ASN A 7 -30.62 -22.74 -29.88
CA ASN A 7 -31.78 -22.08 -29.26
C ASN A 7 -31.53 -20.62 -28.91
N ILE A 8 -30.76 -19.91 -29.74
CA ILE A 8 -30.43 -18.49 -29.53
C ILE A 8 -31.24 -17.69 -30.53
N GLU A 9 -32.19 -16.95 -30.00
CA GLU A 9 -32.87 -15.89 -30.72
C GLU A 9 -32.12 -14.56 -30.48
N LYS A 10 -32.77 -13.44 -30.36
CA LYS A 10 -32.19 -12.10 -30.25
C LYS A 10 -31.63 -11.80 -28.84
N ILE A 11 -30.67 -12.58 -28.33
CA ILE A 11 -30.02 -12.34 -27.02
C ILE A 11 -28.71 -11.58 -27.26
N LEU A 12 -28.44 -10.54 -26.46
CA LEU A 12 -27.22 -9.72 -26.47
C LEU A 12 -26.92 -9.07 -27.84
N GLU A 13 -27.91 -8.45 -28.45
CA GLU A 13 -27.77 -7.70 -29.73
C GLU A 13 -26.67 -6.63 -29.69
N ASN A 14 -26.36 -6.12 -28.51
CA ASN A 14 -25.33 -5.07 -28.30
C ASN A 14 -23.91 -5.62 -28.18
N TRP A 15 -23.70 -6.93 -28.25
CA TRP A 15 -22.34 -7.47 -28.18
C TRP A 15 -21.58 -7.20 -29.48
N GLU A 16 -20.42 -6.59 -29.29
CA GLU A 16 -19.40 -6.46 -30.33
C GLU A 16 -18.52 -7.69 -30.41
N PRO A 17 -17.76 -7.93 -31.50
CA PRO A 17 -16.93 -9.12 -31.67
C PRO A 17 -15.94 -9.33 -30.52
N TYR A 18 -15.36 -8.27 -29.96
CA TYR A 18 -14.43 -8.40 -28.86
C TYR A 18 -15.05 -9.00 -27.58
N HIS A 19 -16.36 -8.84 -27.34
CA HIS A 19 -17.04 -9.53 -26.23
C HIS A 19 -17.12 -11.03 -26.47
N ALA A 20 -17.34 -11.44 -27.70
CA ALA A 20 -17.35 -12.85 -28.06
C ALA A 20 -15.95 -13.49 -27.96
N VAL A 21 -14.92 -12.79 -28.43
CA VAL A 21 -13.52 -13.23 -28.27
C VAL A 21 -13.15 -13.31 -26.80
N ARG A 22 -13.60 -12.39 -25.95
CA ARG A 22 -13.41 -12.44 -24.50
C ARG A 22 -13.90 -13.77 -23.91
N GLU A 23 -15.06 -14.28 -24.30
CA GLU A 23 -15.59 -15.54 -23.79
C GLU A 23 -14.74 -16.74 -24.26
N ILE A 24 -14.21 -16.71 -25.48
CA ILE A 24 -13.27 -17.75 -25.94
C ILE A 24 -11.98 -17.70 -25.11
N LEU A 25 -11.39 -16.54 -24.92
CA LEU A 25 -10.19 -16.36 -24.11
C LEU A 25 -10.42 -16.78 -22.65
N ALA A 26 -11.56 -16.42 -22.07
CA ALA A 26 -11.93 -16.84 -20.73
C ALA A 26 -12.00 -18.36 -20.57
N ASN A 27 -12.63 -19.05 -21.55
CA ASN A 27 -12.71 -20.50 -21.54
C ASN A 27 -11.35 -21.17 -21.71
N ALA A 28 -10.50 -20.62 -22.56
CA ALA A 28 -9.15 -21.13 -22.77
C ALA A 28 -8.26 -20.94 -21.53
N LEU A 29 -8.36 -19.81 -20.84
CA LEU A 29 -7.67 -19.56 -19.56
C LEU A 29 -8.20 -20.47 -18.45
N ASP A 30 -9.52 -20.73 -18.40
CA ASP A 30 -10.09 -21.68 -17.45
C ASP A 30 -9.54 -23.10 -17.66
N GLU A 31 -9.46 -23.58 -18.91
CA GLU A 31 -8.87 -24.89 -19.20
C GLU A 31 -7.39 -24.94 -18.81
N HIS A 32 -6.63 -23.88 -19.01
CA HIS A 32 -5.24 -23.78 -18.56
C HIS A 32 -5.13 -23.96 -17.02
N VAL A 33 -6.00 -23.29 -16.25
CA VAL A 33 -6.03 -23.38 -14.78
C VAL A 33 -6.52 -24.75 -14.30
N LEU A 34 -7.61 -25.27 -14.88
CA LEU A 34 -8.24 -26.52 -14.46
C LEU A 34 -7.36 -27.74 -14.76
N THR A 35 -6.64 -27.71 -15.86
CA THR A 35 -5.76 -28.82 -16.26
C THR A 35 -4.34 -28.68 -15.73
N LYS A 36 -4.00 -27.54 -15.12
CA LYS A 36 -2.64 -27.21 -14.68
C LYS A 36 -1.61 -27.38 -15.80
N ASN A 37 -2.04 -27.13 -17.03
CA ASN A 37 -1.16 -27.26 -18.19
C ASN A 37 -0.10 -26.16 -18.13
N ARG A 38 1.14 -26.48 -18.51
CA ARG A 38 2.26 -25.53 -18.56
C ARG A 38 2.41 -24.85 -19.92
N GLN A 39 1.68 -25.32 -20.92
CA GLN A 39 1.74 -24.76 -22.27
C GLN A 39 0.80 -23.56 -22.35
N ASP A 40 1.35 -22.39 -22.71
CA ASP A 40 0.60 -21.15 -22.84
C ASP A 40 -0.40 -21.20 -24.00
N LEU A 41 -1.44 -20.36 -23.90
CA LEU A 41 -2.37 -20.15 -25.00
C LEU A 41 -1.63 -19.71 -26.25
N GLN A 42 -2.03 -20.27 -27.39
CA GLN A 42 -1.53 -19.89 -28.68
C GLN A 42 -2.55 -18.98 -29.39
N ILE A 43 -2.14 -17.76 -29.73
CA ILE A 43 -2.94 -16.80 -30.48
C ILE A 43 -2.08 -16.38 -31.68
N LEU A 44 -2.53 -16.72 -32.89
CA LEU A 44 -1.79 -16.40 -34.11
C LEU A 44 -2.75 -16.10 -35.25
N LYS A 45 -2.26 -15.38 -36.27
CA LYS A 45 -3.00 -15.06 -37.48
C LYS A 45 -2.48 -15.88 -38.64
N GLU A 46 -3.37 -16.60 -39.32
CA GLU A 46 -3.08 -17.34 -40.52
C GLU A 46 -3.99 -16.84 -41.64
N GLY A 47 -3.42 -16.15 -42.61
CA GLY A 47 -4.20 -15.49 -43.67
C GLY A 47 -5.18 -14.44 -43.15
N ASP A 48 -6.47 -14.67 -43.41
CA ASP A 48 -7.58 -13.80 -42.95
C ASP A 48 -8.24 -14.32 -41.64
N ALA A 49 -7.69 -15.39 -41.02
CA ALA A 49 -8.24 -16.01 -39.83
C ALA A 49 -7.34 -15.78 -38.59
N TRP A 50 -7.96 -15.52 -37.47
CA TRP A 50 -7.33 -15.58 -36.16
C TRP A 50 -7.52 -16.97 -35.55
N ILE A 51 -6.47 -17.54 -35.02
CA ILE A 51 -6.46 -18.85 -34.36
C ILE A 51 -6.22 -18.63 -32.89
N ILE A 52 -7.13 -19.11 -32.02
CA ILE A 52 -7.02 -19.15 -30.57
C ILE A 52 -7.04 -20.61 -30.14
N ARG A 53 -5.96 -21.09 -29.53
CA ARG A 53 -5.82 -22.47 -29.10
C ARG A 53 -5.44 -22.60 -27.66
N ASP A 54 -6.17 -23.40 -26.89
CA ASP A 54 -5.76 -23.93 -25.59
C ASP A 54 -5.16 -25.34 -25.76
N PHE A 55 -4.50 -25.81 -24.71
CA PHE A 55 -3.92 -27.15 -24.63
C PHE A 55 -4.56 -28.00 -23.53
N GLY A 56 -5.84 -27.74 -23.25
CA GLY A 56 -6.63 -28.45 -22.26
C GLY A 56 -7.22 -29.76 -22.74
N ARG A 57 -8.37 -30.09 -22.17
CA ARG A 57 -9.05 -31.40 -22.42
C ARG A 57 -9.74 -31.51 -23.78
N GLY A 58 -9.99 -30.38 -24.42
CA GLY A 58 -10.75 -30.30 -25.67
C GLY A 58 -12.26 -30.15 -25.47
N LEU A 59 -12.89 -29.40 -26.38
CA LEU A 59 -14.33 -29.16 -26.38
C LEU A 59 -15.10 -30.37 -26.92
N LYS A 60 -16.15 -30.78 -26.20
CA LYS A 60 -17.16 -31.74 -26.69
C LYS A 60 -18.41 -30.97 -27.11
N TYR A 61 -19.16 -31.47 -28.07
CA TYR A 61 -20.44 -30.89 -28.49
C TYR A 61 -21.42 -30.77 -27.31
N THR A 62 -21.36 -31.69 -26.33
CA THR A 62 -22.18 -31.66 -25.12
C THR A 62 -21.95 -30.41 -24.27
N HIS A 63 -20.79 -29.79 -24.36
CA HIS A 63 -20.53 -28.50 -23.69
C HIS A 63 -21.33 -27.35 -24.29
N LEU A 64 -21.80 -27.48 -25.53
CA LEU A 64 -22.74 -26.54 -26.15
C LEU A 64 -24.17 -26.72 -25.66
N THR A 65 -24.50 -27.84 -25.01
CA THR A 65 -25.85 -28.13 -24.48
C THR A 65 -26.00 -27.73 -23.02
N GLN A 66 -24.90 -27.74 -22.26
CA GLN A 66 -24.91 -27.44 -20.81
C GLN A 66 -25.03 -25.94 -20.52
N ASN A 67 -25.87 -25.61 -19.56
CA ASN A 67 -26.03 -24.22 -19.15
C ASN A 67 -25.01 -23.76 -18.07
N GLU A 68 -24.51 -24.70 -17.24
CA GLU A 68 -23.54 -24.42 -16.17
C GLU A 68 -22.57 -25.60 -16.02
N SER A 69 -21.32 -25.31 -15.61
CA SER A 69 -20.32 -26.30 -15.28
C SER A 69 -20.08 -26.35 -13.79
N ASP A 70 -20.50 -27.42 -13.13
CA ASP A 70 -20.29 -27.65 -11.69
C ASP A 70 -18.80 -27.58 -11.32
N GLU A 71 -17.91 -28.02 -12.21
CA GLU A 71 -16.46 -27.97 -11.97
C GLU A 71 -15.93 -26.54 -11.92
N LYS A 72 -16.35 -25.68 -12.85
CA LYS A 72 -15.97 -24.26 -12.85
C LYS A 72 -16.55 -23.52 -11.64
N HIS A 73 -17.78 -23.85 -11.24
CA HIS A 73 -18.39 -23.27 -10.04
C HIS A 73 -17.63 -23.58 -8.75
N ARG A 74 -17.03 -24.77 -8.66
CA ARG A 74 -16.27 -25.19 -7.47
C ARG A 74 -14.84 -24.67 -7.47
N HIS A 75 -14.31 -24.27 -8.63
CA HIS A 75 -12.93 -23.83 -8.72
C HIS A 75 -12.82 -22.32 -8.45
N PRO A 76 -12.09 -21.89 -7.38
CA PRO A 76 -12.09 -20.49 -6.95
C PRO A 76 -11.47 -19.53 -7.96
N GLN A 77 -10.63 -20.01 -8.86
CA GLN A 77 -9.91 -19.20 -9.86
C GLN A 77 -10.56 -19.27 -11.25
N ALA A 78 -11.63 -20.02 -11.44
CA ALA A 78 -12.29 -20.09 -12.74
C ALA A 78 -12.96 -18.74 -13.07
N ILE A 79 -12.85 -18.36 -14.35
CA ILE A 79 -13.40 -17.14 -14.91
C ILE A 79 -14.85 -17.37 -15.31
N GLY A 80 -15.13 -18.46 -16.04
CA GLY A 80 -16.43 -18.80 -16.61
C GLY A 80 -17.41 -19.28 -15.54
N MET A 81 -18.45 -18.49 -15.26
CA MET A 81 -19.44 -18.80 -14.21
C MET A 81 -20.83 -19.11 -14.75
N PHE A 82 -21.17 -18.64 -15.95
CA PHE A 82 -22.55 -18.61 -16.42
C PHE A 82 -22.91 -19.67 -17.46
N GLY A 83 -21.98 -20.50 -17.91
CA GLY A 83 -22.22 -21.64 -18.80
C GLY A 83 -22.77 -21.33 -20.20
N ILE A 84 -23.18 -20.11 -20.47
CA ILE A 84 -23.85 -19.66 -21.70
C ILE A 84 -22.93 -18.84 -22.59
N GLY A 85 -21.82 -18.31 -22.07
CA GLY A 85 -20.94 -17.38 -22.75
C GLY A 85 -20.44 -17.85 -24.11
N LEU A 86 -20.15 -19.15 -24.27
CA LEU A 86 -19.72 -19.68 -25.56
C LEU A 86 -20.86 -19.63 -26.61
N LYS A 87 -22.10 -19.96 -26.23
CA LYS A 87 -23.25 -19.84 -27.15
C LYS A 87 -23.49 -18.39 -27.59
N ASP A 88 -23.45 -17.46 -26.63
CA ASP A 88 -23.60 -16.04 -26.89
C ASP A 88 -22.48 -15.53 -27.83
N ALA A 89 -21.25 -16.03 -27.64
CA ALA A 89 -20.12 -15.72 -28.51
C ALA A 89 -20.36 -16.20 -29.94
N LEU A 90 -20.78 -17.46 -30.11
CA LEU A 90 -21.06 -18.05 -31.41
C LEU A 90 -22.18 -17.29 -32.16
N ALA A 91 -23.25 -16.93 -31.46
CA ALA A 91 -24.32 -16.12 -31.99
C ALA A 91 -23.85 -14.70 -32.40
N THR A 92 -22.98 -14.12 -31.61
CA THR A 92 -22.40 -12.78 -31.91
C THR A 92 -21.52 -12.83 -33.16
N PHE A 93 -20.65 -13.83 -33.26
CA PHE A 93 -19.84 -14.01 -34.47
C PHE A 93 -20.70 -14.16 -35.72
N ASN A 94 -21.72 -15.01 -35.67
CA ASN A 94 -22.63 -15.19 -36.81
C ASN A 94 -23.32 -13.88 -37.21
N ARG A 95 -23.86 -13.11 -36.27
CA ARG A 95 -24.50 -11.78 -36.53
C ARG A 95 -23.53 -10.76 -37.14
N ARG A 96 -22.24 -10.87 -36.82
CA ARG A 96 -21.18 -9.97 -37.30
C ARG A 96 -20.46 -10.49 -38.56
N GLY A 97 -20.93 -11.61 -39.12
CA GLY A 97 -20.36 -12.18 -40.33
C GLY A 97 -18.97 -12.83 -40.16
N ILE A 98 -18.62 -13.20 -38.91
CA ILE A 98 -17.37 -13.89 -38.60
C ILE A 98 -17.62 -15.38 -38.66
N GLU A 99 -16.93 -16.07 -39.55
CA GLU A 99 -16.99 -17.55 -39.68
C GLU A 99 -16.22 -18.21 -38.55
N VAL A 100 -16.82 -19.22 -37.90
CA VAL A 100 -16.23 -19.95 -36.78
C VAL A 100 -16.10 -21.40 -37.07
N GLN A 101 -14.89 -21.97 -36.91
CA GLN A 101 -14.63 -23.39 -36.83
C GLN A 101 -13.98 -23.70 -35.48
N ILE A 102 -14.41 -24.82 -34.86
CA ILE A 102 -13.88 -25.28 -33.58
C ILE A 102 -13.36 -26.69 -33.74
N ASP A 103 -12.06 -26.89 -33.53
CA ASP A 103 -11.43 -28.18 -33.61
C ASP A 103 -11.03 -28.72 -32.24
N SER A 104 -11.31 -29.97 -32.01
CA SER A 104 -10.84 -30.71 -30.85
C SER A 104 -10.65 -32.19 -31.20
N LYS A 105 -10.11 -32.98 -30.31
CA LYS A 105 -9.99 -34.45 -30.51
C LYS A 105 -11.35 -35.17 -30.62
N TYR A 106 -12.44 -34.51 -30.27
CA TYR A 106 -13.77 -35.11 -30.26
C TYR A 106 -14.57 -34.79 -31.52
N SER A 107 -14.36 -33.63 -32.12
CA SER A 107 -15.12 -33.16 -33.27
C SER A 107 -14.50 -31.92 -33.90
N CYS A 108 -14.81 -31.69 -35.18
CA CYS A 108 -14.75 -30.41 -35.82
C CYS A 108 -16.17 -29.83 -35.87
N ILE A 109 -16.38 -28.61 -35.40
CA ILE A 109 -17.72 -28.01 -35.28
C ILE A 109 -17.72 -26.71 -36.10
N THR A 110 -18.70 -26.58 -36.98
CA THR A 110 -18.97 -25.38 -37.78
C THR A 110 -20.36 -24.85 -37.48
N MET A 111 -20.61 -23.57 -37.80
CA MET A 111 -21.88 -22.91 -37.57
C MET A 111 -22.62 -22.71 -38.87
N ASP A 112 -23.95 -22.94 -38.87
CA ASP A 112 -24.81 -22.66 -40.03
C ASP A 112 -26.23 -22.29 -39.58
N LEU A 113 -26.93 -21.57 -40.42
CA LEU A 113 -28.34 -21.23 -40.21
C LEU A 113 -29.23 -22.31 -40.79
N ALA A 114 -30.16 -22.82 -40.00
CA ALA A 114 -31.10 -23.87 -40.46
C ALA A 114 -32.46 -23.68 -39.78
N PRO A 115 -33.54 -24.26 -40.40
CA PRO A 115 -34.83 -24.25 -39.75
C PRO A 115 -34.81 -24.96 -38.39
N LYS A 116 -35.51 -24.41 -37.45
CA LYS A 116 -35.71 -24.98 -36.12
C LYS A 116 -36.50 -26.27 -36.22
N GLU A 117 -36.11 -27.26 -35.43
CA GLU A 117 -36.80 -28.56 -35.44
C GLU A 117 -38.29 -28.35 -35.07
N GLY A 118 -39.19 -28.84 -35.95
CA GLY A 118 -40.63 -28.65 -35.79
C GLY A 118 -41.19 -27.29 -36.26
N PHE A 119 -40.37 -26.34 -36.70
CA PHE A 119 -40.79 -25.00 -37.13
C PHE A 119 -39.97 -24.55 -38.37
N ALA A 120 -40.45 -24.90 -39.56
CA ALA A 120 -39.71 -24.67 -40.82
C ALA A 120 -39.53 -23.17 -41.17
N ASP A 121 -40.37 -22.33 -40.65
CA ASP A 121 -40.39 -20.85 -40.85
C ASP A 121 -39.47 -20.14 -39.86
N ILE A 122 -38.98 -20.79 -38.82
CA ILE A 122 -38.07 -20.22 -37.83
C ILE A 122 -36.65 -20.66 -38.12
N ILE A 123 -35.79 -19.70 -38.53
CA ILE A 123 -34.37 -19.98 -38.78
C ILE A 123 -33.56 -19.66 -37.52
N THR A 124 -32.79 -20.63 -37.04
CA THR A 124 -31.92 -20.54 -35.89
C THR A 124 -30.48 -20.92 -36.21
N LEU A 125 -29.53 -20.52 -35.34
CA LEU A 125 -28.14 -20.91 -35.50
C LEU A 125 -27.92 -22.34 -34.98
N HIS A 126 -27.34 -23.17 -35.84
CA HIS A 126 -27.03 -24.55 -35.55
C HIS A 126 -25.52 -24.80 -35.50
N ALA A 127 -25.06 -25.58 -34.54
CA ALA A 127 -23.73 -26.18 -34.55
C ALA A 127 -23.77 -27.52 -35.33
N ILE A 128 -22.99 -27.60 -36.39
CA ILE A 128 -22.86 -28.79 -37.22
C ILE A 128 -21.64 -29.57 -36.78
N VAL A 129 -21.83 -30.82 -36.33
CA VAL A 129 -20.78 -31.63 -35.72
C VAL A 129 -20.24 -32.60 -36.75
N HIS A 130 -18.97 -32.43 -37.11
CA HIS A 130 -18.20 -33.29 -38.00
C HIS A 130 -17.27 -34.22 -37.21
N PRO A 131 -16.82 -35.35 -37.80
CA PRO A 131 -15.72 -36.12 -37.19
C PRO A 131 -14.49 -35.26 -36.97
N PRO A 132 -13.67 -35.56 -35.95
CA PRO A 132 -12.43 -34.80 -35.69
C PRO A 132 -11.45 -34.99 -36.87
N GLU A 133 -10.72 -33.95 -37.23
CA GLU A 133 -9.63 -34.01 -38.20
C GLU A 133 -8.46 -34.87 -37.68
N ASP A 134 -8.11 -34.72 -36.41
CA ASP A 134 -7.12 -35.54 -35.71
C ASP A 134 -7.66 -35.94 -34.33
N SER A 135 -7.91 -37.22 -34.11
CA SER A 135 -8.36 -37.77 -32.82
C SER A 135 -7.31 -37.66 -31.70
N ARG A 136 -6.05 -37.33 -32.01
CA ARG A 136 -4.95 -37.09 -31.04
C ARG A 136 -4.75 -35.63 -30.76
N PHE A 137 -5.57 -34.75 -31.34
CA PHE A 137 -5.46 -33.29 -31.11
C PHE A 137 -5.61 -32.96 -29.62
N VAL A 138 -4.70 -32.14 -29.11
CA VAL A 138 -4.71 -31.70 -27.69
C VAL A 138 -5.28 -30.29 -27.60
N GLY A 139 -6.28 -30.11 -26.73
CA GLY A 139 -6.93 -28.84 -26.49
C GLY A 139 -8.08 -28.53 -27.41
N THR A 140 -8.43 -27.25 -27.48
CA THR A 140 -9.45 -26.71 -28.39
C THR A 140 -8.81 -25.59 -29.21
N ARG A 141 -9.11 -25.60 -30.53
CA ARG A 141 -8.68 -24.57 -31.48
C ARG A 141 -9.91 -23.86 -32.06
N PHE A 142 -10.00 -22.59 -31.86
CA PHE A 142 -10.97 -21.72 -32.53
C PHE A 142 -10.30 -21.05 -33.73
N ILE A 143 -10.91 -21.13 -34.88
CA ILE A 143 -10.52 -20.46 -36.10
C ILE A 143 -11.60 -19.44 -36.43
N LEU A 144 -11.24 -18.15 -36.40
CA LEU A 144 -12.15 -17.01 -36.52
C LEU A 144 -11.79 -16.23 -37.78
N LYS A 145 -12.49 -16.51 -38.88
CA LYS A 145 -12.24 -15.85 -40.15
C LYS A 145 -13.07 -14.57 -40.28
N GLY A 146 -12.42 -13.47 -40.65
CA GLY A 146 -13.07 -12.17 -40.76
C GLY A 146 -13.06 -11.35 -39.43
N LEU A 147 -12.39 -11.83 -38.36
CA LEU A 147 -12.24 -11.09 -37.13
C LEU A 147 -11.22 -9.96 -37.33
N ALA A 148 -11.58 -8.74 -36.97
CA ALA A 148 -10.67 -7.60 -37.00
C ALA A 148 -9.58 -7.69 -35.92
N ASP A 149 -8.37 -7.24 -36.21
CA ASP A 149 -7.24 -7.21 -35.28
C ASP A 149 -7.56 -6.37 -34.04
N GLU A 150 -8.26 -5.28 -34.21
CA GLU A 150 -8.69 -4.38 -33.13
C GLU A 150 -9.61 -5.07 -32.12
N ASP A 151 -10.53 -5.94 -32.59
CA ASP A 151 -11.43 -6.67 -31.69
C ASP A 151 -10.68 -7.71 -30.86
N LEU A 152 -9.68 -8.37 -31.42
CA LEU A 152 -8.82 -9.28 -30.67
C LEU A 152 -8.02 -8.53 -29.61
N GLU A 153 -7.39 -7.41 -29.95
CA GLU A 153 -6.59 -6.63 -28.99
C GLU A 153 -7.47 -6.01 -27.88
N LYS A 154 -8.67 -5.53 -28.20
CA LYS A 154 -9.66 -5.10 -27.22
C LYS A 154 -10.02 -6.25 -26.25
N ALA A 155 -10.25 -7.43 -26.78
CA ALA A 155 -10.56 -8.59 -25.93
C ALA A 155 -9.40 -8.97 -25.02
N LYS A 156 -8.18 -9.00 -25.55
CA LYS A 156 -6.96 -9.29 -24.75
C LYS A 156 -6.74 -8.25 -23.65
N ALA A 157 -6.98 -6.97 -23.92
CA ALA A 157 -6.84 -5.88 -22.97
C ALA A 157 -7.74 -6.06 -21.72
N MET A 158 -8.82 -6.82 -21.82
CA MET A 158 -9.69 -7.13 -20.70
C MET A 158 -9.11 -8.16 -19.73
N PHE A 159 -7.96 -8.75 -20.00
CA PHE A 159 -7.36 -9.77 -19.14
C PHE A 159 -6.02 -9.35 -18.56
N LEU A 160 -5.89 -9.55 -17.28
CA LEU A 160 -4.62 -9.36 -16.57
C LEU A 160 -3.49 -10.18 -17.19
N PHE A 161 -3.80 -11.39 -17.66
CA PHE A 161 -2.86 -12.32 -18.28
C PHE A 161 -2.08 -11.69 -19.46
N PHE A 162 -2.74 -10.84 -20.27
CA PHE A 162 -2.12 -10.18 -21.43
C PHE A 162 -1.63 -8.77 -21.14
N SER A 163 -1.90 -8.22 -19.96
CA SER A 163 -1.62 -6.81 -19.65
C SER A 163 -0.14 -6.49 -19.46
N GLY A 164 0.71 -7.49 -19.18
CA GLY A 164 2.09 -7.28 -18.77
C GLY A 164 2.25 -6.49 -17.46
N ALA A 165 1.16 -6.32 -16.71
CA ALA A 165 1.15 -5.53 -15.49
C ALA A 165 1.97 -6.18 -14.38
N LYS A 166 2.74 -5.37 -13.65
CA LYS A 166 3.58 -5.84 -12.55
C LYS A 166 2.74 -6.10 -11.30
N ILE A 167 2.76 -7.33 -10.81
CA ILE A 167 2.19 -7.69 -9.52
C ILE A 167 3.14 -7.23 -8.42
N LEU A 168 2.66 -6.37 -7.51
CA LEU A 168 3.42 -5.83 -6.38
C LEU A 168 3.31 -6.74 -5.15
N ASP A 169 2.15 -7.37 -4.95
CA ASP A 169 1.92 -8.34 -3.89
C ASP A 169 0.84 -9.35 -4.29
N ALA A 170 0.98 -10.59 -3.80
CA ALA A 170 0.01 -11.66 -3.97
C ALA A 170 -0.39 -12.19 -2.60
N THR A 171 -1.64 -11.98 -2.24
CA THR A 171 -2.22 -12.35 -0.95
C THR A 171 -3.25 -13.49 -1.11
N ALA A 172 -3.68 -14.10 -0.02
CA ALA A 172 -4.72 -15.12 -0.04
C ALA A 172 -6.10 -14.61 -0.53
N LYS A 173 -6.30 -13.30 -0.63
CA LYS A 173 -7.56 -12.67 -1.06
C LYS A 173 -7.50 -12.09 -2.46
N GLY A 174 -6.31 -11.86 -2.98
CA GLY A 174 -6.09 -11.26 -4.30
C GLY A 174 -4.72 -10.64 -4.42
N GLN A 175 -4.52 -9.89 -5.49
CA GLN A 175 -3.23 -9.29 -5.84
C GLN A 175 -3.34 -7.77 -5.86
N VAL A 176 -2.26 -7.11 -5.43
CA VAL A 176 -2.03 -5.68 -5.64
C VAL A 176 -1.12 -5.54 -6.86
N ILE A 177 -1.55 -4.73 -7.80
CA ILE A 177 -0.92 -4.60 -9.12
C ILE A 177 -0.50 -3.15 -9.31
N GLN A 178 0.66 -2.94 -9.88
CA GLN A 178 1.12 -1.60 -10.22
C GLN A 178 0.15 -0.95 -11.21
N ARG A 179 -0.35 0.24 -10.85
CA ARG A 179 -1.22 1.02 -11.72
C ARG A 179 -0.48 1.38 -13.01
N GLN A 180 -1.15 1.17 -14.13
CA GLN A 180 -0.70 1.60 -15.45
C GLN A 180 -1.55 2.78 -15.93
N GLY A 181 -0.91 3.86 -16.34
CA GLY A 181 -1.63 5.07 -16.77
C GLY A 181 -2.40 5.78 -15.64
N ASN A 182 -3.56 6.33 -15.97
CA ASN A 182 -4.31 7.24 -15.10
C ASN A 182 -5.45 6.60 -14.32
N VAL A 183 -5.72 5.31 -14.49
CA VAL A 183 -6.79 4.58 -13.84
C VAL A 183 -6.28 3.32 -13.15
N GLY A 184 -6.85 2.98 -12.00
CA GLY A 184 -6.70 1.67 -11.37
C GLY A 184 -7.70 0.70 -12.00
N ILE A 185 -7.25 -0.46 -12.41
CA ILE A 185 -8.10 -1.48 -13.01
C ILE A 185 -8.46 -2.53 -11.96
N ILE A 186 -9.73 -2.87 -11.89
CA ILE A 186 -10.23 -3.91 -10.99
C ILE A 186 -10.50 -5.16 -11.81
N TYR A 187 -9.76 -6.21 -11.48
CA TYR A 187 -9.94 -7.54 -12.06
C TYR A 187 -10.61 -8.48 -11.06
N VAL A 188 -11.40 -9.39 -11.55
CA VAL A 188 -11.91 -10.55 -10.80
C VAL A 188 -11.46 -11.81 -11.52
N ASN A 189 -10.69 -12.66 -10.85
CA ASN A 189 -10.05 -13.83 -11.45
C ASN A 189 -9.33 -13.50 -12.78
N GLY A 190 -8.67 -12.34 -12.84
CA GLY A 190 -7.91 -11.91 -14.00
C GLY A 190 -8.71 -11.26 -15.12
N VAL A 191 -10.04 -11.08 -14.99
CA VAL A 191 -10.88 -10.35 -15.96
C VAL A 191 -11.25 -9.00 -15.43
N GLN A 192 -11.06 -7.96 -16.21
CA GLN A 192 -11.44 -6.57 -15.89
C GLN A 192 -12.95 -6.46 -15.70
N VAL A 193 -13.35 -5.85 -14.58
CA VAL A 193 -14.76 -5.62 -14.23
C VAL A 193 -15.10 -4.16 -13.96
N ALA A 194 -14.09 -3.33 -13.65
CA ALA A 194 -14.26 -1.91 -13.41
C ALA A 194 -12.94 -1.13 -13.58
N GLU A 195 -13.08 0.19 -13.69
CA GLU A 195 -11.97 1.14 -13.68
C GLU A 195 -12.19 2.19 -12.58
N GLU A 196 -11.13 2.55 -11.87
CA GLU A 196 -11.17 3.52 -10.78
C GLU A 196 -10.14 4.63 -11.00
N THR A 197 -10.61 5.82 -11.23
CA THR A 197 -9.74 6.97 -11.53
C THR A 197 -8.92 7.42 -10.32
N ASN A 198 -9.45 7.19 -9.12
CA ASN A 198 -8.81 7.68 -7.89
C ASN A 198 -8.16 6.55 -7.04
N PHE A 199 -7.98 5.36 -7.58
CA PHE A 199 -7.23 4.31 -6.87
C PHE A 199 -5.72 4.46 -7.10
N LEU A 200 -4.95 4.13 -6.08
CA LEU A 200 -3.49 4.16 -6.10
C LEU A 200 -2.91 2.98 -6.88
N PHE A 201 -3.58 1.83 -6.80
CA PHE A 201 -3.20 0.59 -7.45
C PHE A 201 -4.30 0.04 -8.34
N SER A 202 -3.95 -0.95 -9.15
CA SER A 202 -4.90 -1.90 -9.72
C SER A 202 -4.98 -3.15 -8.84
N TYR A 203 -6.09 -3.91 -8.93
CA TYR A 203 -6.32 -5.05 -8.06
C TYR A 203 -6.87 -6.25 -8.84
N ASN A 204 -6.46 -7.46 -8.46
CA ASN A 204 -7.09 -8.68 -8.92
C ASN A 204 -7.69 -9.43 -7.72
N ILE A 205 -9.01 -9.51 -7.65
CA ILE A 205 -9.75 -10.19 -6.59
C ILE A 205 -9.86 -11.67 -6.94
N THR A 206 -9.24 -12.54 -6.15
CA THR A 206 -9.26 -14.00 -6.34
C THR A 206 -10.13 -14.73 -5.33
N SER A 207 -10.65 -14.01 -4.31
CA SER A 207 -11.56 -14.53 -3.29
C SER A 207 -12.92 -13.86 -3.41
N MET A 208 -13.80 -14.46 -4.19
CA MET A 208 -15.09 -13.90 -4.54
C MET A 208 -16.11 -14.00 -3.40
N SER A 209 -16.73 -12.88 -3.03
CA SER A 209 -17.85 -12.86 -2.08
C SER A 209 -19.18 -13.14 -2.76
N PRO A 210 -20.22 -13.62 -2.02
CA PRO A 210 -21.57 -13.74 -2.58
C PRO A 210 -22.11 -12.43 -3.15
N GLY A 211 -21.80 -11.30 -2.50
CA GLY A 211 -22.20 -9.96 -2.96
C GLY A 211 -21.56 -9.60 -4.31
N LEU A 212 -20.25 -9.84 -4.45
CA LEU A 212 -19.54 -9.61 -5.72
C LEU A 212 -20.09 -10.52 -6.82
N ARG A 213 -20.31 -11.81 -6.50
CA ARG A 213 -20.90 -12.77 -7.46
C ARG A 213 -22.27 -12.30 -7.95
N LYS A 214 -23.11 -11.80 -7.06
CA LYS A 214 -24.44 -11.28 -7.42
C LYS A 214 -24.37 -9.99 -8.23
N ALA A 215 -23.38 -9.14 -7.96
CA ALA A 215 -23.17 -7.88 -8.68
C ALA A 215 -22.58 -8.06 -10.09
N MET A 216 -21.90 -9.20 -10.32
CA MET A 216 -21.38 -9.52 -11.65
C MET A 216 -22.52 -9.94 -12.58
N ASN A 217 -22.72 -9.20 -13.65
CA ASN A 217 -23.64 -9.53 -14.73
C ASN A 217 -22.96 -10.41 -15.80
N ARG A 218 -23.71 -10.83 -16.81
CA ARG A 218 -23.20 -11.60 -17.96
C ARG A 218 -22.09 -10.87 -18.72
N GLU A 219 -22.20 -9.54 -18.79
CA GLU A 219 -21.23 -8.71 -19.51
C GLU A 219 -19.95 -8.48 -18.72
N ARG A 220 -19.93 -8.81 -17.42
CA ARG A 220 -18.79 -8.62 -16.49
C ARG A 220 -18.26 -7.19 -16.50
N SER A 221 -19.10 -6.24 -16.86
CA SER A 221 -18.78 -4.81 -16.94
C SER A 221 -19.60 -4.02 -15.92
N ASN A 222 -19.08 -2.88 -15.53
CA ASN A 222 -19.77 -1.92 -14.65
C ASN A 222 -20.21 -2.51 -13.30
N VAL A 223 -19.38 -3.38 -12.71
CA VAL A 223 -19.62 -3.86 -11.35
C VAL A 223 -19.54 -2.68 -10.40
N GLY A 224 -20.64 -2.43 -9.66
CA GLY A 224 -20.73 -1.31 -8.74
C GLY A 224 -19.64 -1.35 -7.66
N ARG A 225 -19.03 -0.21 -7.37
CA ARG A 225 -17.90 -0.04 -6.45
C ARG A 225 -18.11 -0.68 -5.07
N ILE A 226 -19.32 -0.62 -4.54
CA ILE A 226 -19.70 -1.21 -3.23
C ILE A 226 -19.40 -2.72 -3.20
N ALA A 227 -19.52 -3.41 -4.34
CA ALA A 227 -19.37 -4.86 -4.40
C ALA A 227 -17.92 -5.34 -4.16
N TYR A 228 -16.90 -4.52 -4.45
CA TYR A 228 -15.50 -4.91 -4.35
C TYR A 228 -14.67 -4.10 -3.35
N THR A 229 -15.13 -2.93 -2.89
CA THR A 229 -14.34 -2.06 -1.99
C THR A 229 -13.86 -2.81 -0.74
N ASP A 230 -14.73 -3.55 -0.06
CA ASP A 230 -14.35 -4.29 1.16
C ASP A 230 -13.39 -5.45 0.88
N LEU A 231 -13.43 -6.02 -0.33
CA LEU A 231 -12.49 -7.06 -0.72
C LEU A 231 -11.09 -6.47 -0.97
N ILE A 232 -11.03 -5.29 -1.61
CA ILE A 232 -9.78 -4.55 -1.82
C ILE A 232 -9.17 -4.12 -0.49
N LYS A 233 -9.97 -3.58 0.44
CA LYS A 233 -9.50 -3.30 1.81
C LYS A 233 -8.87 -4.54 2.46
N LYS A 234 -9.54 -5.69 2.36
CA LYS A 234 -9.01 -6.96 2.91
C LYS A 234 -7.69 -7.38 2.25
N ILE A 235 -7.53 -7.17 0.93
CA ILE A 235 -6.27 -7.43 0.23
C ILE A 235 -5.15 -6.55 0.83
N LEU A 236 -5.39 -5.25 0.98
CA LEU A 236 -4.40 -4.31 1.50
C LEU A 236 -4.05 -4.56 2.97
N VAL A 237 -5.04 -4.89 3.82
CA VAL A 237 -4.82 -5.15 5.26
C VAL A 237 -4.05 -6.44 5.54
N ILE A 238 -3.99 -7.38 4.59
CA ILE A 238 -3.17 -8.58 4.71
C ILE A 238 -1.87 -8.51 3.91
N SER A 239 -1.70 -7.48 3.09
CA SER A 239 -0.47 -7.24 2.33
C SER A 239 0.71 -6.97 3.27
N LYS A 240 1.86 -7.59 2.97
CA LYS A 240 3.11 -7.39 3.71
C LYS A 240 4.24 -6.88 2.82
N ALA A 241 3.95 -6.63 1.55
CA ALA A 241 4.95 -6.16 0.59
C ALA A 241 5.39 -4.72 0.94
N PRO A 242 6.67 -4.48 1.24
CA PRO A 242 7.16 -3.15 1.59
C PRO A 242 6.83 -2.11 0.51
N THR A 243 6.97 -2.46 -0.76
CA THR A 243 6.69 -1.57 -1.90
C THR A 243 5.25 -1.05 -1.91
N VAL A 244 4.26 -1.88 -1.54
CA VAL A 244 2.86 -1.47 -1.44
C VAL A 244 2.67 -0.52 -0.27
N LEU A 245 3.20 -0.88 0.89
CA LEU A 245 3.00 -0.15 2.14
C LEU A 245 3.77 1.18 2.16
N GLU A 246 4.97 1.22 1.59
CA GLU A 246 5.73 2.45 1.38
C GLU A 246 5.03 3.41 0.43
N THR A 247 4.47 2.89 -0.67
CA THR A 247 3.69 3.70 -1.62
C THR A 247 2.47 4.33 -0.95
N ILE A 248 1.75 3.56 -0.12
CA ILE A 248 0.63 4.09 0.69
C ILE A 248 1.12 5.18 1.66
N ALA A 249 2.22 4.91 2.36
CA ALA A 249 2.76 5.83 3.35
C ALA A 249 3.28 7.15 2.74
N GLN A 250 3.86 7.09 1.55
CA GLN A 250 4.29 8.28 0.80
C GLN A 250 3.12 9.20 0.40
N GLU A 251 1.92 8.67 0.28
CA GLU A 251 0.72 9.43 -0.04
C GLU A 251 0.03 10.07 1.20
N PHE A 252 0.41 9.69 2.45
CA PHE A 252 -0.19 10.24 3.67
C PHE A 252 -0.23 11.78 3.74
N PRO A 253 0.81 12.53 3.32
CA PRO A 253 0.76 13.99 3.33
C PRO A 253 -0.41 14.56 2.52
N ARG A 254 -0.86 13.87 1.47
CA ARG A 254 -1.96 14.30 0.60
C ARG A 254 -3.34 14.21 1.27
N LEU A 255 -3.47 13.45 2.35
CA LEU A 255 -4.71 13.40 3.14
C LEU A 255 -5.08 14.79 3.68
N ASN A 256 -4.11 15.56 4.13
CA ASN A 256 -4.32 16.92 4.64
C ASN A 256 -4.67 17.93 3.53
N LEU A 257 -4.33 17.61 2.28
CA LEU A 257 -4.58 18.48 1.12
C LEU A 257 -5.93 18.18 0.42
N GLY A 258 -6.66 17.14 0.86
CA GLY A 258 -7.91 16.73 0.22
C GLY A 258 -7.77 16.12 -1.18
N THR A 259 -6.54 15.87 -1.64
CA THR A 259 -6.23 15.33 -2.98
C THR A 259 -5.73 13.87 -2.91
N HIS A 260 -6.17 13.14 -1.90
CA HIS A 260 -5.69 11.79 -1.62
C HIS A 260 -6.37 10.72 -2.50
N ARG A 261 -5.71 9.59 -2.63
CA ARG A 261 -6.25 8.38 -3.23
C ARG A 261 -7.22 7.70 -2.26
N ASP A 262 -8.19 6.99 -2.78
CA ASP A 262 -9.30 6.42 -2.00
C ASP A 262 -8.86 5.41 -0.95
N GLU A 263 -7.80 4.64 -1.23
CA GLU A 263 -7.22 3.69 -0.28
C GLU A 263 -6.72 4.36 1.01
N LEU A 264 -6.31 5.63 0.91
CA LEU A 264 -5.85 6.39 2.05
C LEU A 264 -7.00 6.85 2.98
N ALA A 265 -8.22 6.90 2.50
CA ALA A 265 -9.39 7.18 3.34
C ALA A 265 -9.71 6.03 4.30
N TRP A 266 -9.15 4.84 4.08
CA TRP A 266 -9.43 3.65 4.90
C TRP A 266 -8.47 3.56 6.09
N VAL A 267 -8.98 3.89 7.27
CA VAL A 267 -8.21 3.94 8.52
C VAL A 267 -7.51 2.61 8.84
N GLU A 268 -8.12 1.48 8.53
CA GLU A 268 -7.55 0.15 8.73
C GLU A 268 -6.29 -0.05 7.86
N VAL A 269 -6.30 0.45 6.63
CA VAL A 269 -5.16 0.39 5.71
C VAL A 269 -4.03 1.30 6.19
N GLN A 270 -4.35 2.52 6.64
CA GLN A 270 -3.36 3.42 7.22
C GLN A 270 -2.65 2.77 8.43
N ARG A 271 -3.43 2.25 9.39
CA ARG A 271 -2.90 1.59 10.59
C ARG A 271 -2.09 0.35 10.28
N HIS A 272 -2.54 -0.46 9.32
CA HIS A 272 -1.82 -1.65 8.90
C HIS A 272 -0.47 -1.28 8.29
N SER A 273 -0.42 -0.29 7.40
CA SER A 273 0.82 0.19 6.78
C SER A 273 1.83 0.64 7.83
N VAL A 274 1.41 1.47 8.80
CA VAL A 274 2.27 1.89 9.90
C VAL A 274 2.81 0.69 10.69
N LYS A 275 1.96 -0.27 11.06
CA LYS A 275 2.38 -1.44 11.85
C LYS A 275 3.44 -2.30 11.15
N ILE A 276 3.27 -2.54 9.86
CA ILE A 276 4.22 -3.37 9.10
C ILE A 276 5.54 -2.61 8.86
N LEU A 277 5.46 -1.34 8.49
CA LEU A 277 6.65 -0.51 8.29
C LEU A 277 7.44 -0.36 9.60
N ASN A 278 6.76 -0.20 10.74
CA ASN A 278 7.40 -0.12 12.06
C ASN A 278 8.27 -1.34 12.36
N GLN A 279 7.82 -2.54 11.99
CA GLN A 279 8.58 -3.79 12.21
C GLN A 279 9.95 -3.81 11.53
N THR A 280 10.15 -2.99 10.51
CA THR A 280 11.45 -2.89 9.83
C THR A 280 12.48 -2.09 10.62
N GLY A 281 12.05 -1.32 11.61
CA GLY A 281 12.89 -0.43 12.43
C GLY A 281 13.50 0.75 11.67
N LYS A 282 13.00 1.05 10.45
CA LYS A 282 13.58 2.07 9.57
C LYS A 282 12.81 3.39 9.52
N TYR A 283 11.67 3.48 10.18
CA TYR A 283 10.76 4.62 10.02
C TYR A 283 10.47 5.31 11.33
N LEU A 284 10.38 6.65 11.25
CA LEU A 284 9.83 7.52 12.29
C LEU A 284 8.56 8.18 11.76
N PHE A 285 7.46 8.03 12.49
CA PHE A 285 6.15 8.56 12.10
C PHE A 285 5.85 9.84 12.88
N LEU A 286 5.72 10.95 12.17
CA LEU A 286 5.45 12.28 12.74
C LEU A 286 4.27 12.93 12.03
N SER A 287 3.51 13.80 12.73
CA SER A 287 2.65 14.73 12.03
C SER A 287 3.46 15.86 11.37
N ALA A 288 2.85 16.58 10.43
CA ALA A 288 3.48 17.75 9.81
C ALA A 288 3.80 18.82 10.86
N GLU A 289 2.90 19.03 11.82
CA GLU A 289 3.10 19.95 12.94
C GLU A 289 4.29 19.53 13.81
N GLN A 290 4.36 18.26 14.20
CA GLN A 290 5.48 17.72 14.98
C GLN A 290 6.82 17.88 14.24
N ALA A 291 6.86 17.57 12.93
CA ALA A 291 8.09 17.70 12.15
C ALA A 291 8.59 19.17 12.07
N MET A 292 7.66 20.13 11.96
CA MET A 292 8.01 21.56 11.96
C MET A 292 8.40 22.08 13.35
N ARG A 293 7.74 21.58 14.39
CA ARG A 293 7.98 21.99 15.77
C ARG A 293 9.29 21.44 16.34
N PHE A 294 9.71 20.24 15.92
CA PHE A 294 10.90 19.55 16.40
C PHE A 294 11.92 19.24 15.28
N PRO A 295 12.45 20.26 14.57
CA PRO A 295 13.36 20.03 13.45
C PRO A 295 14.64 19.27 13.87
N GLY A 296 15.16 19.52 15.07
CA GLY A 296 16.33 18.82 15.59
C GLY A 296 16.08 17.31 15.80
N VAL A 297 14.85 16.88 16.13
CA VAL A 297 14.49 15.45 16.21
C VAL A 297 14.50 14.84 14.83
N VAL A 298 13.99 15.55 13.83
CA VAL A 298 13.99 15.10 12.41
C VAL A 298 15.42 14.91 11.93
N ASP A 299 16.33 15.82 12.26
CA ASP A 299 17.75 15.73 11.86
C ASP A 299 18.47 14.59 12.57
N ASP A 300 18.26 14.42 13.88
CA ASP A 300 18.82 13.30 14.64
C ASP A 300 18.32 11.93 14.10
N ALA A 301 17.04 11.84 13.76
CA ALA A 301 16.47 10.63 13.17
C ALA A 301 17.11 10.30 11.81
N LYS A 302 17.32 11.29 10.95
CA LYS A 302 18.00 11.12 9.66
C LYS A 302 19.46 10.68 9.83
N VAL A 303 20.19 11.29 10.78
CA VAL A 303 21.57 10.90 11.11
C VAL A 303 21.63 9.42 11.54
N ARG A 304 20.61 8.94 12.27
CA ARG A 304 20.47 7.53 12.64
C ARG A 304 19.96 6.62 11.50
N GLY A 305 19.75 7.17 10.30
CA GLY A 305 19.31 6.42 9.12
C GLY A 305 17.81 6.12 9.08
N LEU A 306 17.00 6.82 9.90
CA LEU A 306 15.53 6.65 9.86
C LEU A 306 14.92 7.48 8.72
N ILE A 307 13.90 6.91 8.11
CA ILE A 307 13.07 7.55 7.10
C ILE A 307 11.86 8.18 7.80
N ILE A 308 11.65 9.48 7.58
CA ILE A 308 10.52 10.19 8.17
C ILE A 308 9.28 9.99 7.31
N ILE A 309 8.21 9.50 7.91
CA ILE A 309 6.88 9.43 7.29
C ILE A 309 5.96 10.43 7.96
N THR A 310 5.50 11.42 7.19
CA THR A 310 4.52 12.38 7.67
C THR A 310 3.13 11.77 7.64
N VAL A 311 2.49 11.66 8.80
CA VAL A 311 1.15 11.12 8.97
C VAL A 311 0.13 12.21 9.28
N PRO A 312 -1.18 12.00 8.98
CA PRO A 312 -2.24 12.91 9.41
C PRO A 312 -2.33 13.03 10.95
N GLU A 313 -2.77 14.18 11.45
CA GLU A 313 -2.88 14.47 12.89
C GLU A 313 -3.73 13.42 13.65
N ASN A 314 -4.86 13.00 13.08
CA ASN A 314 -5.72 11.99 13.68
C ASN A 314 -5.02 10.63 13.79
N LEU A 315 -4.19 10.27 12.81
CA LEU A 315 -3.39 9.05 12.85
C LEU A 315 -2.25 9.22 13.87
N ALA A 316 -1.50 10.33 13.86
CA ALA A 316 -0.43 10.63 14.80
C ALA A 316 -0.89 10.48 16.26
N LYS A 317 -2.05 11.05 16.61
CA LYS A 317 -2.65 10.89 17.95
C LYS A 317 -2.92 9.44 18.33
N SER A 318 -3.24 8.59 17.36
CA SER A 318 -3.51 7.16 17.60
C SER A 318 -2.24 6.32 17.71
N LEU A 319 -1.07 6.83 17.27
CA LEU A 319 0.20 6.09 17.31
C LEU A 319 0.73 5.93 18.73
N LYS A 320 0.50 6.89 19.62
CA LYS A 320 1.03 6.94 21.00
C LYS A 320 0.84 5.63 21.81
N HIS A 321 -0.22 4.89 21.53
CA HIS A 321 -0.54 3.62 22.21
C HIS A 321 -0.55 2.43 21.25
N MET A 322 -0.17 2.66 20.00
CA MET A 322 -0.19 1.62 18.98
C MET A 322 1.05 0.73 19.12
N LYS A 323 0.80 -0.57 19.05
CA LYS A 323 1.83 -1.59 18.92
C LYS A 323 1.74 -2.24 17.55
N ASP A 324 2.88 -2.58 17.01
CA ASP A 324 2.96 -3.39 15.79
C ASP A 324 2.60 -4.86 16.05
N ASN A 325 2.67 -5.69 15.02
CA ASN A 325 2.30 -7.10 15.14
C ASN A 325 3.31 -7.94 15.94
N ALA A 326 4.50 -7.40 16.24
CA ALA A 326 5.49 -7.99 17.12
C ALA A 326 5.34 -7.51 18.58
N GLY A 327 4.34 -6.66 18.85
CA GLY A 327 4.08 -6.09 20.17
C GLY A 327 4.98 -4.90 20.53
N GLN A 328 5.82 -4.44 19.60
CA GLN A 328 6.69 -3.28 19.81
C GLN A 328 5.89 -1.97 19.64
N PRO A 329 6.18 -0.94 20.44
CA PRO A 329 5.55 0.38 20.25
C PRO A 329 5.92 0.93 18.87
N VAL A 330 4.98 1.68 18.26
CA VAL A 330 5.27 2.40 17.02
C VAL A 330 6.26 3.51 17.33
N CYS A 331 7.27 3.66 16.45
CA CYS A 331 8.28 4.71 16.55
C CYS A 331 7.68 6.06 16.17
N ASP A 332 6.95 6.66 17.08
CA ASP A 332 6.45 8.04 17.05
C ASP A 332 7.45 9.00 17.72
N LEU A 333 7.10 10.28 17.81
CA LEU A 333 7.94 11.31 18.42
C LEU A 333 8.38 10.94 19.85
N ASP A 334 7.41 10.56 20.71
CA ASP A 334 7.68 10.27 22.13
C ASP A 334 8.56 9.03 22.28
N THR A 335 8.29 8.01 21.50
CA THR A 335 9.07 6.75 21.50
C THR A 335 10.49 6.97 21.02
N PHE A 336 10.67 7.77 19.96
CA PHE A 336 11.99 8.10 19.44
C PHE A 336 12.81 8.91 20.47
N ILE A 337 12.22 9.97 21.06
CA ILE A 337 12.90 10.80 22.08
C ILE A 337 13.30 9.96 23.28
N ARG A 338 12.42 9.05 23.74
CA ARG A 338 12.74 8.15 24.86
C ARG A 338 13.92 7.26 24.52
N ALA A 339 13.86 6.55 23.39
CA ALA A 339 14.95 5.66 22.95
C ALA A 339 16.26 6.43 22.71
N TYR A 340 16.16 7.66 22.20
CA TYR A 340 17.31 8.54 22.05
C TYR A 340 17.93 8.86 23.39
N ASN A 341 17.13 9.28 24.38
CA ASN A 341 17.62 9.63 25.72
C ASN A 341 18.15 8.42 26.51
N GLU A 342 17.55 7.24 26.36
CA GLU A 342 18.03 5.99 26.99
C GLU A 342 19.36 5.52 26.41
N SER A 343 19.59 5.70 25.12
CA SER A 343 20.85 5.34 24.44
C SER A 343 21.87 6.47 24.40
N PHE A 344 21.51 7.62 24.95
CA PHE A 344 22.29 8.84 24.82
C PHE A 344 23.55 8.79 25.70
N GLN A 345 24.68 9.16 25.12
CA GLN A 345 25.93 9.39 25.84
C GLN A 345 26.40 10.83 25.60
N PHE A 346 26.84 11.47 26.68
CA PHE A 346 27.44 12.79 26.58
C PHE A 346 28.81 12.70 25.91
N GLU A 347 29.02 13.52 24.89
CA GLU A 347 30.33 13.72 24.28
C GLU A 347 31.00 14.90 24.97
N PHE A 348 31.74 14.61 26.03
CA PHE A 348 32.43 15.65 26.81
C PHE A 348 33.58 16.28 26.05
N LEU A 349 33.67 17.58 26.11
CA LEU A 349 34.70 18.38 25.48
C LEU A 349 35.77 18.78 26.48
N GLU A 350 37.04 18.56 26.15
CA GLU A 350 38.16 19.12 26.89
C GLU A 350 38.24 20.61 26.61
N LEU A 351 38.74 21.39 27.59
CA LEU A 351 38.76 22.86 27.51
C LEU A 351 39.63 23.38 26.37
N GLU A 352 40.60 22.60 25.94
CA GLU A 352 41.52 22.92 24.82
C GLU A 352 40.78 22.98 23.48
N ILE A 353 39.70 22.20 23.31
CA ILE A 353 38.89 22.13 22.08
C ILE A 353 37.99 23.40 21.96
N LEU A 354 37.71 24.09 23.06
CA LEU A 354 36.89 25.28 23.06
C LEU A 354 37.60 26.44 22.38
N THR A 355 36.86 27.27 21.68
CA THR A 355 37.38 28.55 21.14
C THR A 355 37.83 29.50 22.27
N ALA A 356 38.62 30.51 21.94
CA ALA A 356 39.07 31.53 22.91
C ALA A 356 37.88 32.23 23.58
N LYS A 357 36.80 32.50 22.82
CA LYS A 357 35.57 33.09 23.35
C LYS A 357 34.86 32.15 24.32
N GLU A 358 34.68 30.88 23.95
CA GLU A 358 34.04 29.87 24.78
C GLU A 358 34.81 29.64 26.09
N ARG A 359 36.15 29.57 26.01
CA ARG A 359 37.01 29.46 27.19
C ARG A 359 36.87 30.67 28.13
N SER A 360 36.78 31.87 27.56
CA SER A 360 36.61 33.07 28.39
C SER A 360 35.26 33.10 29.15
N ILE A 361 34.21 32.58 28.50
CA ILE A 361 32.88 32.45 29.13
C ILE A 361 32.90 31.33 30.19
N HIS A 362 33.48 30.16 29.87
CA HIS A 362 33.61 29.06 30.82
C HIS A 362 34.42 29.44 32.06
N ALA A 363 35.45 30.27 31.91
CA ALA A 363 36.28 30.78 33.03
C ALA A 363 35.48 31.59 34.06
N LEU A 364 34.28 32.06 33.73
CA LEU A 364 33.38 32.74 34.67
C LEU A 364 32.65 31.78 35.62
N THR A 365 32.74 30.45 35.44
CA THR A 365 32.08 29.45 36.25
C THR A 365 32.25 29.66 37.78
N PRO A 366 33.47 29.88 38.31
CA PRO A 366 33.65 30.10 39.76
C PRO A 366 32.91 31.34 40.24
N LYS A 367 32.93 32.40 39.44
CA LYS A 367 32.24 33.67 39.78
C LYS A 367 30.72 33.50 39.81
N ILE A 368 30.15 32.79 38.81
CA ILE A 368 28.71 32.48 38.75
C ILE A 368 28.29 31.65 39.98
N ILE A 369 29.08 30.63 40.31
CA ILE A 369 28.85 29.79 41.50
C ILE A 369 28.87 30.59 42.78
N GLN A 370 29.82 31.49 42.92
CA GLN A 370 29.93 32.39 44.10
C GLN A 370 28.72 33.30 44.21
N LEU A 371 28.22 33.82 43.08
CA LEU A 371 27.03 34.68 43.03
C LEU A 371 25.77 33.93 43.47
N THR A 372 25.65 32.65 43.25
CA THR A 372 24.51 31.77 43.60
C THR A 372 24.61 31.19 45.00
N GLY A 373 25.56 31.62 45.81
CA GLY A 373 25.73 31.17 47.20
C GLY A 373 26.58 29.91 47.36
N GLY A 374 27.47 29.67 46.40
CA GLY A 374 28.44 28.58 46.41
C GLY A 374 27.97 27.29 45.68
N LYS A 375 28.95 26.43 45.40
CA LYS A 375 28.73 25.14 44.72
C LYS A 375 27.90 24.21 45.61
N PRO A 376 26.81 23.58 45.09
CA PRO A 376 26.07 22.56 45.85
C PRO A 376 26.98 21.40 46.23
N LYS A 377 26.83 20.86 47.45
CA LYS A 377 27.68 19.77 47.98
C LYS A 377 27.64 18.50 47.10
N GLN A 378 26.52 18.23 46.48
CA GLN A 378 26.30 17.10 45.60
C GLN A 378 26.94 17.26 44.21
N VAL A 379 27.22 18.47 43.75
CA VAL A 379 27.85 18.69 42.45
C VAL A 379 29.35 18.45 42.54
N GLN A 380 29.84 17.42 41.89
CA GLN A 380 31.27 17.10 41.83
C GLN A 380 31.96 17.85 40.69
N ALA A 381 31.34 17.85 39.49
CA ALA A 381 31.92 18.42 38.29
C ALA A 381 30.89 19.26 37.51
N ILE A 382 31.42 20.22 36.73
CA ILE A 382 30.69 20.96 35.70
C ILE A 382 31.41 20.63 34.39
N ARG A 383 30.71 20.05 33.42
CA ARG A 383 31.28 19.57 32.18
C ARG A 383 30.61 20.18 30.97
N ILE A 384 31.35 20.41 29.91
CA ILE A 384 30.82 20.88 28.64
C ILE A 384 30.64 19.65 27.73
N SER A 385 29.50 19.54 27.05
CA SER A 385 29.23 18.47 26.09
C SER A 385 28.91 19.02 24.73
N ALA A 386 29.40 18.36 23.68
CA ALA A 386 29.01 18.64 22.31
C ALA A 386 27.58 18.17 22.00
N THR A 387 27.09 17.17 22.75
CA THR A 387 25.76 16.58 22.60
C THR A 387 24.93 16.77 23.85
N MET A 388 23.60 16.91 23.71
CA MET A 388 22.67 17.03 24.84
C MET A 388 21.45 16.14 24.65
N ARG A 389 20.83 15.72 25.76
CA ARG A 389 19.56 14.99 25.75
C ARG A 389 18.46 15.86 25.12
N ARG A 390 17.47 15.22 24.51
CA ARG A 390 16.28 15.91 23.99
C ARG A 390 15.18 15.86 25.03
N ASP A 391 14.52 16.99 25.27
CA ASP A 391 13.36 17.06 26.14
C ASP A 391 12.07 16.86 25.34
N SER A 392 11.17 16.00 25.81
CA SER A 392 9.90 15.72 25.16
C SER A 392 8.87 16.84 25.32
N TRP A 393 9.09 17.78 26.24
CA TRP A 393 8.12 18.80 26.64
C TRP A 393 8.42 20.18 26.10
N GLU A 394 9.64 20.46 25.64
CA GLU A 394 10.01 21.78 25.15
C GLU A 394 9.94 21.88 23.62
N GLU A 395 8.99 22.69 23.20
CA GLU A 395 8.82 23.11 21.81
C GLU A 395 10.08 23.88 21.34
N SER A 396 10.87 23.26 20.50
CA SER A 396 12.00 23.88 19.80
C SER A 396 13.24 24.30 20.60
N ARG A 397 13.34 24.04 21.88
CA ARG A 397 14.57 24.37 22.65
C ARG A 397 15.45 23.12 22.78
N THR A 398 16.67 23.22 22.29
CA THR A 398 17.74 22.30 22.66
C THR A 398 17.99 22.47 24.16
N THR A 399 17.93 21.40 24.93
CA THR A 399 18.33 21.41 26.33
C THR A 399 19.76 21.94 26.41
N LEU A 400 19.96 23.09 27.08
CA LEU A 400 21.27 23.74 27.19
C LEU A 400 22.05 23.26 28.40
N GLY A 401 21.41 22.61 29.38
CA GLY A 401 22.00 22.06 30.58
C GLY A 401 21.27 20.85 31.10
N CYS A 402 21.91 20.09 31.96
CA CYS A 402 21.32 18.93 32.64
C CYS A 402 22.05 18.69 33.97
N TRP A 403 21.30 18.65 35.10
CA TRP A 403 21.80 18.07 36.33
C TRP A 403 21.69 16.53 36.24
N ASP A 404 22.82 15.84 36.28
CA ASP A 404 22.87 14.37 36.28
C ASP A 404 23.20 13.86 37.70
N PRO A 405 22.21 13.35 38.45
CA PRO A 405 22.42 12.83 39.79
C PRO A 405 23.21 11.51 39.82
N GLN A 406 23.31 10.80 38.72
CA GLN A 406 24.06 9.53 38.66
C GLN A 406 25.57 9.79 38.67
N THR A 407 26.01 10.79 37.93
CA THR A 407 27.42 11.17 37.88
C THR A 407 27.75 12.36 38.80
N ASN A 408 26.76 12.89 39.52
CA ASN A 408 26.91 14.11 40.34
C ASN A 408 27.51 15.28 39.56
N SER A 409 27.11 15.44 38.31
CA SER A 409 27.66 16.44 37.42
C SER A 409 26.58 17.35 36.83
N ILE A 410 26.89 18.61 36.68
CA ILE A 410 26.14 19.51 35.81
C ILE A 410 26.79 19.46 34.44
N VAL A 411 26.01 19.07 33.43
CA VAL A 411 26.43 19.03 32.02
C VAL A 411 25.84 20.24 31.33
N VAL A 412 26.65 21.01 30.64
CA VAL A 412 26.21 22.19 29.87
C VAL A 412 26.55 21.99 28.39
N ALA A 413 25.60 22.26 27.51
CA ALA A 413 25.82 22.21 26.08
C ALA A 413 26.85 23.22 25.64
N ARG A 414 27.68 22.88 24.64
CA ARG A 414 28.61 23.81 24.01
C ARG A 414 27.92 25.09 23.53
N ASP A 415 26.71 24.99 23.00
CA ASP A 415 25.91 26.12 22.50
C ASP A 415 25.55 27.14 23.56
N ALA A 416 25.52 26.77 24.84
CA ALA A 416 25.33 27.70 25.94
C ALA A 416 26.52 28.65 26.08
N LEU A 417 27.70 28.29 25.64
CA LEU A 417 28.90 29.13 25.61
C LEU A 417 28.89 30.20 24.50
N SER A 418 27.80 30.34 23.76
CA SER A 418 27.67 31.39 22.73
C SER A 418 27.62 32.80 23.32
N SER A 419 27.12 32.96 24.57
CA SER A 419 27.10 34.20 25.34
C SER A 419 27.17 33.96 26.84
N VAL A 420 27.65 34.97 27.58
CA VAL A 420 27.67 34.94 29.06
C VAL A 420 26.27 34.78 29.64
N GLU A 421 25.28 35.44 29.05
CA GLU A 421 23.88 35.35 29.45
C GLU A 421 23.35 33.93 29.40
N LYS A 422 23.50 33.27 28.25
CA LYS A 422 23.05 31.87 28.06
C LYS A 422 23.76 30.93 29.02
N TYR A 423 25.08 31.02 29.11
CA TYR A 423 25.87 30.16 29.97
C TYR A 423 25.51 30.33 31.45
N ALA A 424 25.43 31.58 31.93
CA ALA A 424 25.10 31.88 33.32
C ALA A 424 23.65 31.44 33.65
N GLY A 425 22.70 31.74 32.77
CA GLY A 425 21.31 31.32 32.93
C GLY A 425 21.16 29.83 33.05
N THR A 426 21.77 29.08 32.10
CA THR A 426 21.78 27.60 32.12
C THR A 426 22.44 27.04 33.38
N LEU A 427 23.63 27.56 33.74
CA LEU A 427 24.33 27.05 34.89
C LEU A 427 23.56 27.31 36.21
N ILE A 428 22.93 28.47 36.37
CA ILE A 428 22.08 28.80 37.52
C ILE A 428 20.86 27.87 37.60
N HIS A 429 20.25 27.59 36.46
CA HIS A 429 19.11 26.70 36.37
C HIS A 429 19.48 25.28 36.84
N GLU A 430 20.60 24.71 36.33
CA GLU A 430 21.06 23.38 36.73
C GLU A 430 21.53 23.33 38.20
N ILE A 431 22.08 24.43 38.71
CA ILE A 431 22.36 24.56 40.14
C ILE A 431 21.09 24.54 40.98
N ALA A 432 19.98 25.11 40.47
CA ALA A 432 18.68 25.02 41.14
C ALA A 432 18.21 23.57 41.25
N HIS A 433 18.24 22.81 40.17
CA HIS A 433 17.93 21.36 40.19
C HIS A 433 18.82 20.61 41.19
N ALA A 434 20.11 20.84 41.14
CA ALA A 434 21.04 20.21 42.04
C ALA A 434 20.76 20.55 43.52
N LYS A 435 20.36 21.75 43.85
CA LYS A 435 20.08 22.20 45.23
C LYS A 435 18.72 21.79 45.76
N THR A 436 17.69 21.85 44.90
CA THR A 436 16.30 21.67 45.32
C THR A 436 15.83 20.24 45.14
N GLY A 437 16.36 19.54 44.16
CA GLY A 437 15.88 18.21 43.75
C GLY A 437 14.54 18.21 43.04
N PHE A 438 13.97 19.39 42.74
CA PHE A 438 12.66 19.52 42.10
C PHE A 438 12.76 19.69 40.58
N PRO A 439 11.74 19.24 39.81
CA PRO A 439 11.64 19.46 38.36
C PRO A 439 11.25 20.91 38.03
N ASP A 440 11.35 21.31 36.76
CA ASP A 440 11.12 22.66 36.24
C ASP A 440 9.76 23.27 36.59
N VAL A 441 8.71 22.46 36.70
CA VAL A 441 7.33 22.94 36.92
C VAL A 441 6.94 22.93 38.39
N ASP A 442 7.91 22.79 39.28
CA ASP A 442 7.66 22.81 40.73
C ASP A 442 7.79 24.21 41.33
N ARG A 443 6.81 24.59 42.15
CA ARG A 443 6.78 25.92 42.79
C ARG A 443 8.02 26.20 43.64
N ASN A 444 8.58 25.20 44.32
CA ASN A 444 9.78 25.36 45.12
C ASN A 444 11.01 25.62 44.26
N PHE A 445 11.06 25.09 43.06
CA PHE A 445 12.09 25.39 42.09
C PHE A 445 12.00 26.84 41.60
N GLU A 446 10.80 27.30 41.24
CA GLU A 446 10.55 28.68 40.80
C GLU A 446 10.82 29.68 41.92
N ASP A 447 10.41 29.37 43.16
CA ASP A 447 10.68 30.23 44.33
C ASP A 447 12.18 30.38 44.59
N TRP A 448 12.96 29.29 44.42
CA TRP A 448 14.41 29.35 44.58
C TRP A 448 15.05 30.25 43.51
N LEU A 449 14.66 30.12 42.24
CA LEU A 449 15.15 30.96 41.14
C LEU A 449 14.81 32.45 41.40
N THR A 450 13.60 32.74 41.80
CA THR A 450 13.15 34.09 42.14
C THR A 450 13.99 34.70 43.26
N GLN A 451 14.29 33.94 44.32
CA GLN A 451 15.17 34.38 45.39
C GLN A 451 16.60 34.63 44.90
N GLN A 452 17.13 33.81 43.96
CA GLN A 452 18.46 34.09 43.39
C GLN A 452 18.49 35.38 42.59
N ILE A 453 17.46 35.63 41.77
CA ILE A 453 17.33 36.91 41.04
C ILE A 453 17.35 38.09 42.02
N GLY A 454 16.55 38.02 43.07
CA GLY A 454 16.54 39.07 44.11
C GLY A 454 17.92 39.33 44.75
N ARG A 455 18.64 38.26 45.13
CA ARG A 455 20.00 38.32 45.67
C ARG A 455 21.02 38.90 44.69
N LEU A 456 20.92 38.55 43.42
CA LEU A 456 21.79 39.09 42.37
C LEU A 456 21.54 40.59 42.16
N CYS A 457 20.28 41.01 42.11
CA CYS A 457 19.92 42.44 42.05
C CYS A 457 20.44 43.22 43.28
N GLU A 458 20.27 42.69 44.49
CA GLU A 458 20.80 43.30 45.70
C GLU A 458 22.31 43.52 45.64
N LYS A 459 23.07 42.48 45.17
CA LYS A 459 24.53 42.59 45.04
C LYS A 459 24.94 43.65 44.01
N LEU A 460 24.23 43.70 42.86
CA LEU A 460 24.50 44.71 41.82
C LEU A 460 24.18 46.12 42.26
N LEU A 461 23.16 46.35 43.10
CA LEU A 461 22.77 47.64 43.57
C LEU A 461 23.69 48.15 44.72
N LYS A 462 24.45 47.26 45.38
CA LYS A 462 25.40 47.58 46.45
C LYS A 462 26.85 47.62 45.98
N SER A 463 27.14 47.21 44.73
CA SER A 463 28.46 47.31 44.09
C SER A 463 28.63 48.68 43.40
#